data_9d73864ab4600b315136f382545a83e2
#
_entry.id   9d73864ab4600b315136f382545a83e2
#
_cell.length_a   1.000
_cell.length_b   1.000
_cell.length_c   1.000
_cell.angle_alpha   90.00
_cell.angle_beta   90.00
_cell.angle_gamma   90.00
#
_symmetry.space_group_name_H-M   'P 1'
#
loop_
_entity.id
_entity.type
_entity.pdbx_description
1 polymer ?
#
loop_
_entity_poly.entity_id
_entity_poly.type
_entity_poly.pdbx_seq_one_letter_code
_entity_poly.pdbx_strand_id
1 'polypeptide(L)'
;MSPRQLEYFLEIYNQKSIKRAAEKLIISPQAVSKTIKEIEDELNVTLFVRGKKSLEPTSEAEYLKNHAIKILEEFDQIKKIKKFPEHENKIITIYSVDGFLQYVTIKFIEDFQKAFPGILLNIIETTEKDIIEKLEKRHIDKAIITRSLDSKVFSCSYLYSNKNCLVIHKDNPLSKKKTISLSDLNNQPIAGKGSDYSCYATNISNLFQKNINPKIMLETTNDFLIIKMAERNLAIGITTDYLAFSSNSENIAIIPIKEDIQGRNVFWIENNYAILTREEQVFRNFLLKWIKEHKSQLFNWDLEETDNIE
;
A
#
# COMPACT_ATOMS: atom_id res chain seq x y z
N MET A 1 -11.52 30.39 13.50
CA MET A 1 -11.79 29.07 14.17
C MET A 1 -10.49 28.50 14.71
N SER A 2 -10.47 27.95 15.95
CA SER A 2 -9.28 27.42 16.64
C SER A 2 -9.46 25.93 16.98
N PRO A 3 -8.39 25.16 17.21
CA PRO A 3 -8.49 23.77 17.63
C PRO A 3 -9.37 23.56 18.86
N ARG A 4 -9.28 24.44 19.84
CA ARG A 4 -10.11 24.39 21.05
C ARG A 4 -11.61 24.57 20.75
N GLN A 5 -11.95 25.41 19.78
CA GLN A 5 -13.33 25.57 19.33
C GLN A 5 -13.85 24.32 18.61
N LEU A 6 -12.98 23.63 17.85
CA LEU A 6 -13.30 22.34 17.23
C LEU A 6 -13.50 21.23 18.27
N GLU A 7 -12.69 21.19 19.35
CA GLU A 7 -12.90 20.27 20.48
C GLU A 7 -14.29 20.47 21.11
N TYR A 8 -14.66 21.74 21.36
CA TYR A 8 -15.97 22.07 21.92
C TYR A 8 -17.13 21.66 20.99
N PHE A 9 -16.98 21.93 19.70
CA PHE A 9 -17.93 21.49 18.68
C PHE A 9 -18.13 19.97 18.70
N LEU A 10 -17.05 19.19 18.67
CA LEU A 10 -17.10 17.73 18.68
C LEU A 10 -17.73 17.19 19.97
N GLU A 11 -17.45 17.81 21.12
CA GLU A 11 -18.06 17.36 22.37
C GLU A 11 -19.56 17.61 22.37
N ILE A 12 -20.04 18.75 21.86
CA ILE A 12 -21.49 19.02 21.72
C ILE A 12 -22.13 18.03 20.74
N TYR A 13 -21.45 17.76 19.62
CA TYR A 13 -21.92 16.81 18.63
C TYR A 13 -22.16 15.41 19.24
N ASN A 14 -21.22 14.96 20.08
CA ASN A 14 -21.27 13.66 20.74
C ASN A 14 -22.35 13.64 21.87
N GLN A 15 -22.44 14.68 22.67
CA GLN A 15 -23.37 14.73 23.82
C GLN A 15 -24.79 15.11 23.43
N LYS A 16 -24.98 15.72 22.25
CA LYS A 16 -26.28 16.28 21.81
C LYS A 16 -26.93 17.18 22.86
N SER A 17 -26.12 17.84 23.70
CA SER A 17 -26.53 18.66 24.84
C SER A 17 -25.43 19.61 25.24
N ILE A 18 -25.70 20.92 25.20
CA ILE A 18 -24.76 21.96 25.62
C ILE A 18 -24.39 21.78 27.10
N LYS A 19 -25.34 21.43 27.95
CA LYS A 19 -25.11 21.26 29.40
C LYS A 19 -24.13 20.10 29.65
N ARG A 20 -24.38 18.92 29.05
CA ARG A 20 -23.50 17.74 29.21
C ARG A 20 -22.12 17.96 28.60
N ALA A 21 -22.05 18.62 27.46
CA ALA A 21 -20.76 18.99 26.86
C ALA A 21 -19.96 19.94 27.76
N ALA A 22 -20.63 20.95 28.34
CA ALA A 22 -20.00 21.88 29.24
C ALA A 22 -19.48 21.20 30.53
N GLU A 23 -20.26 20.30 31.12
CA GLU A 23 -19.85 19.49 32.27
C GLU A 23 -18.59 18.66 31.96
N LYS A 24 -18.55 17.99 30.80
CA LYS A 24 -17.40 17.18 30.38
C LYS A 24 -16.16 18.01 30.06
N LEU A 25 -16.37 19.20 29.49
CA LEU A 25 -15.27 20.15 29.18
C LEU A 25 -14.82 20.99 30.39
N ILE A 26 -15.54 20.87 31.52
CA ILE A 26 -15.28 21.63 32.76
C ILE A 26 -15.33 23.15 32.51
N ILE A 27 -16.34 23.62 31.80
CA ILE A 27 -16.59 25.03 31.49
C ILE A 27 -18.08 25.37 31.64
N SER A 28 -18.41 26.67 31.55
CA SER A 28 -19.81 27.10 31.65
C SER A 28 -20.59 26.78 30.38
N PRO A 29 -21.91 26.42 30.47
CA PRO A 29 -22.76 26.23 29.30
C PRO A 29 -22.84 27.47 28.40
N GLN A 30 -22.74 28.65 28.96
CA GLN A 30 -22.72 29.91 28.23
C GLN A 30 -21.44 30.04 27.34
N ALA A 31 -20.28 29.59 27.85
CA ALA A 31 -19.03 29.59 27.08
C ALA A 31 -19.12 28.64 25.88
N VAL A 32 -19.65 27.45 26.11
CA VAL A 32 -19.87 26.44 25.05
C VAL A 32 -20.83 26.97 23.97
N SER A 33 -21.97 27.55 24.42
CA SER A 33 -22.97 28.10 23.49
C SER A 33 -22.42 29.28 22.68
N LYS A 34 -21.62 30.15 23.32
CA LYS A 34 -20.95 31.28 22.65
C LYS A 34 -19.97 30.78 21.57
N THR A 35 -19.17 29.75 21.89
CA THR A 35 -18.21 29.18 20.95
C THR A 35 -18.90 28.61 19.72
N ILE A 36 -20.02 27.88 19.89
CA ILE A 36 -20.75 27.37 18.74
C ILE A 36 -21.29 28.49 17.87
N LYS A 37 -21.86 29.51 18.50
CA LYS A 37 -22.35 30.67 17.76
C LYS A 37 -21.25 31.37 16.98
N GLU A 38 -20.06 31.52 17.57
CA GLU A 38 -18.89 32.07 16.86
C GLU A 38 -18.50 31.25 15.62
N ILE A 39 -18.54 29.90 15.72
CA ILE A 39 -18.27 29.03 14.56
C ILE A 39 -19.39 29.17 13.51
N GLU A 40 -20.66 29.15 13.93
CA GLU A 40 -21.79 29.31 13.02
C GLU A 40 -21.75 30.67 12.28
N ASP A 41 -21.44 31.72 13.01
CA ASP A 41 -21.30 33.09 12.46
C ASP A 41 -20.09 33.18 11.49
N GLU A 42 -18.94 32.57 11.83
CA GLU A 42 -17.74 32.56 10.99
C GLU A 42 -17.95 31.78 9.69
N LEU A 43 -18.65 30.64 9.76
CA LEU A 43 -18.94 29.79 8.60
C LEU A 43 -20.22 30.18 7.86
N ASN A 44 -21.02 31.09 8.43
CA ASN A 44 -22.34 31.48 7.95
C ASN A 44 -23.29 30.28 7.74
N VAL A 45 -23.32 29.35 8.70
CA VAL A 45 -24.15 28.16 8.69
C VAL A 45 -24.77 27.91 10.06
N THR A 46 -25.82 27.11 10.13
CA THR A 46 -26.34 26.56 11.40
C THR A 46 -25.82 25.15 11.58
N LEU A 47 -25.16 24.87 12.70
CA LEU A 47 -24.60 23.56 13.00
C LEU A 47 -25.56 22.69 13.81
N PHE A 48 -26.36 23.32 14.69
CA PHE A 48 -27.27 22.58 15.54
C PHE A 48 -28.66 23.22 15.56
N VAL A 49 -29.69 22.37 15.51
CA VAL A 49 -31.09 22.78 15.67
C VAL A 49 -31.69 22.19 16.95
N ARG A 50 -32.67 22.85 17.53
CA ARG A 50 -33.38 22.33 18.70
C ARG A 50 -34.37 21.27 18.27
N GLY A 51 -34.09 20.02 18.61
CA GLY A 51 -35.06 18.92 18.49
C GLY A 51 -36.02 18.84 19.68
N LYS A 52 -36.95 17.90 19.62
CA LYS A 52 -38.00 17.73 20.69
C LYS A 52 -37.41 17.32 22.05
N LYS A 53 -36.26 16.64 22.10
CA LYS A 53 -35.65 16.13 23.34
C LYS A 53 -34.13 16.41 23.46
N SER A 54 -33.48 16.80 22.37
CA SER A 54 -32.02 16.97 22.29
C SER A 54 -31.65 17.99 21.24
N LEU A 55 -30.40 18.40 21.24
CA LEU A 55 -29.78 19.17 20.17
C LEU A 55 -29.50 18.21 18.99
N GLU A 56 -29.93 18.57 17.78
CA GLU A 56 -29.75 17.76 16.58
C GLU A 56 -28.73 18.42 15.64
N PRO A 57 -27.69 17.67 15.21
CA PRO A 57 -26.73 18.23 14.26
C PRO A 57 -27.35 18.33 12.86
N THR A 58 -26.96 19.36 12.12
CA THR A 58 -27.32 19.58 10.72
C THR A 58 -26.38 18.79 9.77
N SER A 59 -26.65 18.80 8.47
CA SER A 59 -25.73 18.28 7.43
C SER A 59 -24.39 19.00 7.44
N GLU A 60 -24.38 20.29 7.72
CA GLU A 60 -23.20 21.12 7.86
C GLU A 60 -22.35 20.72 9.08
N ALA A 61 -23.02 20.33 10.17
CA ALA A 61 -22.33 19.80 11.35
C ALA A 61 -21.68 18.44 11.07
N GLU A 62 -22.35 17.55 10.33
CA GLU A 62 -21.77 16.27 9.90
C GLU A 62 -20.51 16.49 9.03
N TYR A 63 -20.59 17.44 8.09
CA TYR A 63 -19.46 17.82 7.26
C TYR A 63 -18.30 18.37 8.08
N LEU A 64 -18.58 19.33 8.97
CA LEU A 64 -17.56 19.93 9.85
C LEU A 64 -16.92 18.88 10.76
N LYS A 65 -17.69 17.95 11.33
CA LYS A 65 -17.18 16.88 12.19
C LYS A 65 -16.06 16.08 11.53
N ASN A 66 -16.26 15.66 10.28
CA ASN A 66 -15.28 14.85 9.56
C ASN A 66 -13.95 15.59 9.34
N HIS A 67 -14.01 16.90 9.17
CA HIS A 67 -12.82 17.75 9.05
C HIS A 67 -12.20 18.11 10.41
N ALA A 68 -13.03 18.38 11.41
CA ALA A 68 -12.58 18.72 12.75
C ALA A 68 -11.75 17.60 13.39
N ILE A 69 -12.18 16.34 13.24
CA ILE A 69 -11.42 15.17 13.72
C ILE A 69 -10.01 15.16 13.11
N LYS A 70 -9.90 15.29 11.79
CA LYS A 70 -8.61 15.29 11.07
C LYS A 70 -7.69 16.44 11.52
N ILE A 71 -8.26 17.64 11.67
CA ILE A 71 -7.49 18.81 12.11
C ILE A 71 -6.94 18.59 13.52
N LEU A 72 -7.73 18.05 14.44
CA LEU A 72 -7.29 17.80 15.81
C LEU A 72 -6.25 16.67 15.88
N GLU A 73 -6.38 15.63 15.06
CA GLU A 73 -5.37 14.58 14.94
C GLU A 73 -4.03 15.15 14.48
N GLU A 74 -4.02 16.03 13.47
CA GLU A 74 -2.80 16.72 12.99
C GLU A 74 -2.22 17.66 14.08
N PHE A 75 -3.07 18.37 14.82
CA PHE A 75 -2.62 19.20 15.94
C PHE A 75 -1.96 18.37 17.05
N ASP A 76 -2.47 17.17 17.30
CA ASP A 76 -1.86 16.28 18.29
C ASP A 76 -0.52 15.69 17.79
N GLN A 77 -0.34 15.49 16.49
CA GLN A 77 0.97 15.14 15.92
C GLN A 77 1.99 16.29 16.12
N ILE A 78 1.57 17.54 15.87
CA ILE A 78 2.43 18.72 16.10
C ILE A 78 2.87 18.81 17.57
N LYS A 79 1.99 18.52 18.53
CA LYS A 79 2.34 18.53 19.98
C LYS A 79 3.40 17.49 20.34
N LYS A 80 3.53 16.41 19.57
CA LYS A 80 4.54 15.35 19.78
C LYS A 80 5.96 15.78 19.39
N ILE A 81 6.15 16.86 18.64
CA ILE A 81 7.46 17.40 18.24
C ILE A 81 8.40 17.60 19.45
N LYS A 82 7.89 17.98 20.61
CA LYS A 82 8.70 18.17 21.83
C LYS A 82 9.09 16.88 22.56
N LYS A 83 8.62 15.71 22.10
CA LYS A 83 8.83 14.41 22.76
C LYS A 83 9.79 13.49 22.03
N PHE A 84 10.50 13.97 20.99
CA PHE A 84 11.53 13.16 20.36
C PHE A 84 12.78 13.15 21.26
N PRO A 85 13.11 12.05 21.95
CA PRO A 85 14.35 11.94 22.73
C PRO A 85 15.53 11.95 21.76
N GLU A 86 16.57 12.72 22.06
CA GLU A 86 17.77 12.84 21.22
C GLU A 86 18.60 11.54 21.12
N HIS A 87 18.26 10.48 21.88
CA HIS A 87 19.08 9.29 22.05
C HIS A 87 18.34 7.94 21.99
N GLU A 88 17.06 7.89 21.63
CA GLU A 88 16.40 6.59 21.37
C GLU A 88 16.57 6.17 19.91
N ASN A 89 16.73 4.84 19.69
CA ASN A 89 16.72 4.25 18.35
C ASN A 89 15.48 4.76 17.59
N LYS A 90 15.71 5.55 16.55
CA LYS A 90 14.65 6.12 15.75
C LYS A 90 14.05 5.04 14.88
N ILE A 91 12.78 4.76 15.05
CA ILE A 91 12.07 3.72 14.31
C ILE A 91 11.45 4.35 13.06
N ILE A 92 11.75 3.79 11.90
CA ILE A 92 11.05 4.11 10.64
C ILE A 92 10.13 2.94 10.31
N THR A 93 8.85 3.22 10.10
CA THR A 93 7.90 2.23 9.60
C THR A 93 7.57 2.50 8.15
N ILE A 94 7.81 1.49 7.29
CA ILE A 94 7.52 1.53 5.85
C ILE A 94 6.51 0.44 5.52
N TYR A 95 5.40 0.85 4.92
CA TYR A 95 4.44 -0.09 4.34
C TYR A 95 4.86 -0.44 2.92
N SER A 96 4.84 -1.70 2.58
CA SER A 96 5.15 -2.17 1.24
C SER A 96 4.17 -3.25 0.77
N VAL A 97 4.01 -3.36 -0.54
CA VAL A 97 3.34 -4.51 -1.12
C VAL A 97 4.12 -5.78 -0.83
N ASP A 98 3.42 -6.90 -0.77
CA ASP A 98 4.04 -8.21 -0.66
C ASP A 98 5.03 -8.46 -1.82
N GLY A 99 6.12 -9.13 -1.50
CA GLY A 99 7.18 -9.43 -2.46
C GLY A 99 8.28 -8.38 -2.58
N PHE A 100 8.15 -7.20 -1.96
CA PHE A 100 9.24 -6.22 -1.96
C PHE A 100 10.50 -6.77 -1.30
N LEU A 101 10.38 -7.36 -0.11
CA LEU A 101 11.52 -7.94 0.62
C LEU A 101 12.10 -9.17 -0.08
N GLN A 102 11.29 -9.94 -0.81
CA GLN A 102 11.81 -11.03 -1.63
C GLN A 102 12.62 -10.51 -2.83
N TYR A 103 12.24 -9.35 -3.39
CA TYR A 103 12.98 -8.74 -4.49
C TYR A 103 14.32 -8.16 -4.02
N VAL A 104 14.31 -7.29 -3.00
CA VAL A 104 15.54 -6.64 -2.50
C VAL A 104 16.38 -7.56 -1.60
N THR A 105 15.80 -8.64 -1.11
CA THR A 105 16.38 -9.63 -0.20
C THR A 105 16.77 -9.06 1.18
N ILE A 106 17.18 -9.93 2.08
CA ILE A 106 17.68 -9.55 3.42
C ILE A 106 18.92 -8.66 3.32
N LYS A 107 19.68 -8.76 2.24
CA LYS A 107 20.86 -7.93 2.02
C LYS A 107 20.56 -6.41 2.05
N PHE A 108 19.41 -5.99 1.56
CA PHE A 108 18.99 -4.58 1.68
C PHE A 108 18.90 -4.13 3.15
N ILE A 109 18.28 -4.97 4.00
CA ILE A 109 18.15 -4.68 5.44
C ILE A 109 19.52 -4.66 6.11
N GLU A 110 20.37 -5.62 5.80
CA GLU A 110 21.74 -5.68 6.35
C GLU A 110 22.57 -4.44 5.95
N ASP A 111 22.53 -4.06 4.68
CA ASP A 111 23.29 -2.92 4.17
C ASP A 111 22.75 -1.59 4.76
N PHE A 112 21.43 -1.46 4.90
CA PHE A 112 20.82 -0.30 5.57
C PHE A 112 21.23 -0.23 7.04
N GLN A 113 21.15 -1.35 7.76
CA GLN A 113 21.48 -1.40 9.18
C GLN A 113 22.99 -1.12 9.45
N LYS A 114 23.86 -1.57 8.53
CA LYS A 114 25.30 -1.26 8.59
C LYS A 114 25.56 0.24 8.35
N ALA A 115 24.86 0.84 7.39
CA ALA A 115 25.03 2.24 7.05
C ALA A 115 24.44 3.18 8.12
N PHE A 116 23.36 2.77 8.78
CA PHE A 116 22.57 3.58 9.73
C PHE A 116 22.20 2.79 10.99
N PRO A 117 23.16 2.40 11.84
CA PRO A 117 22.92 1.54 13.00
C PRO A 117 22.00 2.16 14.07
N GLY A 118 21.85 3.49 14.07
CA GLY A 118 20.94 4.22 14.97
C GLY A 118 19.49 4.33 14.48
N ILE A 119 19.16 3.73 13.32
CA ILE A 119 17.80 3.74 12.76
C ILE A 119 17.26 2.31 12.73
N LEU A 120 16.20 2.05 13.48
CA LEU A 120 15.50 0.78 13.41
C LEU A 120 14.49 0.82 12.25
N LEU A 121 14.64 -0.10 11.30
CA LEU A 121 13.76 -0.23 10.15
C LEU A 121 12.68 -1.28 10.41
N ASN A 122 11.43 -0.87 10.40
CA ASN A 122 10.26 -1.72 10.46
C ASN A 122 9.56 -1.71 9.10
N ILE A 123 9.55 -2.84 8.37
CA ILE A 123 8.84 -2.98 7.10
C ILE A 123 7.61 -3.84 7.33
N ILE A 124 6.44 -3.32 6.94
CA ILE A 124 5.14 -4.00 7.05
C ILE A 124 4.66 -4.31 5.64
N GLU A 125 4.72 -5.58 5.25
CA GLU A 125 4.16 -6.05 3.99
C GLU A 125 2.65 -6.31 4.13
N THR A 126 1.86 -5.76 3.22
CA THR A 126 0.41 -5.93 3.19
C THR A 126 -0.14 -5.77 1.76
N THR A 127 -1.45 -5.85 1.58
CA THR A 127 -2.08 -5.69 0.27
C THR A 127 -1.99 -4.24 -0.22
N GLU A 128 -1.85 -4.05 -1.52
CA GLU A 128 -1.84 -2.70 -2.12
C GLU A 128 -3.11 -1.91 -1.80
N LYS A 129 -4.26 -2.60 -1.74
CA LYS A 129 -5.54 -2.00 -1.36
C LYS A 129 -5.50 -1.38 0.04
N ASP A 130 -4.98 -2.11 1.03
CA ASP A 130 -4.83 -1.62 2.41
C ASP A 130 -3.87 -0.42 2.48
N ILE A 131 -2.76 -0.47 1.74
CA ILE A 131 -1.80 0.63 1.69
C ILE A 131 -2.44 1.89 1.10
N ILE A 132 -3.15 1.77 -0.02
CA ILE A 132 -3.79 2.91 -0.69
C ILE A 132 -4.85 3.53 0.22
N GLU A 133 -5.68 2.71 0.87
CA GLU A 133 -6.66 3.20 1.83
C GLU A 133 -6.01 4.00 2.98
N LYS A 134 -4.86 3.53 3.49
CA LYS A 134 -4.09 4.24 4.53
C LYS A 134 -3.49 5.55 4.01
N LEU A 135 -2.98 5.59 2.77
CA LEU A 135 -2.46 6.80 2.13
C LEU A 135 -3.58 7.84 1.90
N GLU A 136 -4.73 7.42 1.38
CA GLU A 136 -5.88 8.29 1.13
C GLU A 136 -6.45 8.88 2.43
N LYS A 137 -6.51 8.07 3.49
CA LYS A 137 -6.92 8.51 4.84
C LYS A 137 -5.84 9.26 5.61
N ARG A 138 -4.65 9.43 5.03
CA ARG A 138 -3.48 10.05 5.67
C ARG A 138 -3.07 9.39 6.99
N HIS A 139 -3.30 8.10 7.12
CA HIS A 139 -2.77 7.31 8.23
C HIS A 139 -1.29 7.01 8.04
N ILE A 140 -0.83 7.02 6.79
CA ILE A 140 0.58 6.95 6.39
C ILE A 140 0.82 7.97 5.26
N ASP A 141 2.05 8.47 5.18
CA ASP A 141 2.43 9.48 4.19
C ASP A 141 3.31 8.91 3.07
N LYS A 142 3.79 7.69 3.23
CA LYS A 142 4.71 7.05 2.30
C LYS A 142 4.53 5.54 2.30
N ALA A 143 4.81 4.92 1.15
CA ALA A 143 4.74 3.48 0.97
C ALA A 143 5.46 3.03 -0.29
N ILE A 144 5.60 1.71 -0.45
CA ILE A 144 6.08 1.05 -1.67
C ILE A 144 4.90 0.27 -2.26
N ILE A 145 4.47 0.62 -3.49
CA ILE A 145 3.33 0.03 -4.18
C ILE A 145 3.63 -0.27 -5.65
N THR A 146 2.70 -0.97 -6.34
CA THR A 146 2.92 -1.45 -7.72
C THR A 146 2.26 -0.59 -8.79
N ARG A 147 1.74 0.58 -8.44
CA ARG A 147 1.17 1.53 -9.41
C ARG A 147 1.47 2.97 -9.02
N SER A 148 1.45 3.87 -9.99
CA SER A 148 1.49 5.31 -9.72
C SER A 148 0.13 5.79 -9.21
N LEU A 149 0.13 6.81 -8.36
CA LEU A 149 -1.05 7.49 -7.85
C LEU A 149 -1.17 8.89 -8.48
N ASP A 150 -2.27 9.59 -8.21
CA ASP A 150 -2.51 10.94 -8.70
C ASP A 150 -1.35 11.89 -8.31
N SER A 151 -0.65 12.42 -9.30
CA SER A 151 0.50 13.30 -9.12
C SER A 151 0.19 14.64 -8.45
N LYS A 152 -1.07 15.02 -8.37
CA LYS A 152 -1.49 16.22 -7.61
C LYS A 152 -1.37 16.01 -6.10
N VAL A 153 -1.51 14.78 -5.63
CA VAL A 153 -1.53 14.43 -4.21
C VAL A 153 -0.26 13.68 -3.80
N PHE A 154 0.30 12.88 -4.71
CA PHE A 154 1.42 12.00 -4.42
C PHE A 154 2.57 12.18 -5.41
N SER A 155 3.79 12.22 -4.92
CA SER A 155 4.99 12.01 -5.73
C SER A 155 5.29 10.51 -5.84
N CYS A 156 5.67 10.08 -7.05
CA CYS A 156 5.92 8.69 -7.37
C CYS A 156 7.35 8.55 -7.91
N SER A 157 8.23 7.89 -7.18
CA SER A 157 9.59 7.57 -7.65
C SER A 157 9.64 6.11 -8.07
N TYR A 158 9.95 5.86 -9.34
CA TYR A 158 10.12 4.51 -9.87
C TYR A 158 11.29 3.80 -9.17
N LEU A 159 11.07 2.55 -8.77
CA LEU A 159 12.08 1.69 -8.16
C LEU A 159 12.57 0.63 -9.15
N TYR A 160 11.69 -0.28 -9.54
CA TYR A 160 12.01 -1.38 -10.45
C TYR A 160 10.75 -1.94 -11.13
N SER A 161 10.95 -2.79 -12.14
CA SER A 161 9.89 -3.60 -12.75
C SER A 161 10.19 -5.07 -12.56
N ASN A 162 9.16 -5.88 -12.47
CA ASN A 162 9.24 -7.33 -12.58
C ASN A 162 8.29 -7.83 -13.67
N LYS A 163 8.55 -9.03 -14.22
CA LYS A 163 7.70 -9.65 -15.24
C LYS A 163 6.87 -10.77 -14.62
N ASN A 164 5.68 -10.99 -15.16
CA ASN A 164 4.92 -12.17 -14.85
C ASN A 164 5.46 -13.36 -15.66
N CYS A 165 5.50 -14.53 -15.05
CA CYS A 165 5.91 -15.76 -15.68
C CYS A 165 5.02 -16.92 -15.26
N LEU A 166 5.16 -18.03 -15.97
CA LEU A 166 4.53 -19.29 -15.64
C LEU A 166 5.56 -20.23 -15.00
N VAL A 167 5.16 -20.85 -13.92
CA VAL A 167 5.90 -21.98 -13.33
C VAL A 167 5.15 -23.27 -13.62
N ILE A 168 5.82 -24.22 -14.26
CA ILE A 168 5.20 -25.42 -14.84
C ILE A 168 6.06 -26.63 -14.50
N HIS A 169 5.43 -27.72 -14.08
CA HIS A 169 6.17 -28.96 -13.83
C HIS A 169 6.84 -29.47 -15.12
N LYS A 170 8.07 -29.98 -15.01
CA LYS A 170 8.85 -30.46 -16.18
C LYS A 170 8.17 -31.59 -16.98
N ASP A 171 7.34 -32.37 -16.31
CA ASP A 171 6.55 -33.42 -16.99
C ASP A 171 5.33 -32.91 -17.77
N ASN A 172 4.92 -31.67 -17.53
CA ASN A 172 3.83 -31.06 -18.28
C ASN A 172 4.32 -30.76 -19.72
N PRO A 173 3.58 -31.14 -20.77
CA PRO A 173 3.99 -30.89 -22.16
C PRO A 173 4.30 -29.42 -22.48
N LEU A 174 3.62 -28.49 -21.84
CA LEU A 174 3.86 -27.04 -22.00
C LEU A 174 5.23 -26.61 -21.52
N SER A 175 5.87 -27.33 -20.60
CA SER A 175 7.20 -27.01 -20.09
C SER A 175 8.32 -27.01 -21.14
N LYS A 176 8.07 -27.66 -22.30
CA LYS A 176 9.03 -27.75 -23.41
C LYS A 176 8.99 -26.54 -24.35
N LYS A 177 8.01 -25.64 -24.18
CA LYS A 177 7.90 -24.42 -24.98
C LYS A 177 8.87 -23.36 -24.46
N LYS A 178 9.50 -22.60 -25.38
CA LYS A 178 10.33 -21.42 -24.98
C LYS A 178 9.48 -20.26 -24.45
N THR A 179 8.29 -20.08 -25.00
CA THR A 179 7.29 -19.10 -24.57
C THR A 179 5.90 -19.73 -24.62
N ILE A 180 4.99 -19.28 -23.76
CA ILE A 180 3.60 -19.76 -23.71
C ILE A 180 2.68 -18.60 -24.03
N SER A 181 1.74 -18.83 -24.98
CA SER A 181 0.64 -17.91 -25.23
C SER A 181 -0.44 -18.06 -24.15
N LEU A 182 -1.14 -16.98 -23.82
CA LEU A 182 -2.28 -17.05 -22.90
C LEU A 182 -3.35 -18.06 -23.37
N SER A 183 -3.53 -18.23 -24.67
CA SER A 183 -4.46 -19.22 -25.22
C SER A 183 -4.09 -20.68 -24.87
N ASP A 184 -2.82 -20.97 -24.61
CA ASP A 184 -2.36 -22.30 -24.18
C ASP A 184 -2.87 -22.65 -22.77
N LEU A 185 -3.30 -21.66 -22.00
CA LEU A 185 -3.85 -21.84 -20.65
C LEU A 185 -5.33 -22.23 -20.66
N ASN A 186 -5.97 -22.25 -21.81
CA ASN A 186 -7.38 -22.64 -21.91
C ASN A 186 -7.58 -24.08 -21.42
N ASN A 187 -8.56 -24.28 -20.50
CA ASN A 187 -8.83 -25.56 -19.82
C ASN A 187 -7.67 -26.11 -18.95
N GLN A 188 -6.53 -25.41 -18.81
CA GLN A 188 -5.45 -25.81 -17.91
C GLN A 188 -5.78 -25.52 -16.46
N PRO A 189 -5.34 -26.38 -15.51
CA PRO A 189 -5.40 -26.06 -14.09
C PRO A 189 -4.37 -24.96 -13.79
N ILE A 190 -4.81 -23.86 -13.19
CA ILE A 190 -3.93 -22.75 -12.81
C ILE A 190 -4.02 -22.40 -11.33
N ALA A 191 -2.93 -21.87 -10.80
CA ALA A 191 -2.82 -21.28 -9.47
C ALA A 191 -2.24 -19.86 -9.58
N GLY A 192 -2.77 -18.92 -8.81
CA GLY A 192 -2.33 -17.52 -8.85
C GLY A 192 -2.76 -16.71 -7.64
N LYS A 193 -2.42 -15.43 -7.64
CA LYS A 193 -2.87 -14.46 -6.64
C LYS A 193 -4.37 -14.23 -6.73
N GLY A 194 -5.04 -14.07 -5.59
CA GLY A 194 -6.47 -13.79 -5.51
C GLY A 194 -6.86 -12.33 -5.83
N SER A 195 -8.16 -12.06 -5.84
CA SER A 195 -8.77 -10.79 -6.28
C SER A 195 -8.36 -9.54 -5.50
N ASP A 196 -7.85 -9.70 -4.30
CA ASP A 196 -7.38 -8.58 -3.46
C ASP A 196 -6.03 -8.00 -3.91
N TYR A 197 -5.38 -8.65 -4.88
CA TYR A 197 -4.10 -8.23 -5.43
C TYR A 197 -4.27 -7.56 -6.79
N SER A 198 -3.53 -6.48 -7.03
CA SER A 198 -3.58 -5.74 -8.31
C SER A 198 -3.23 -6.62 -9.51
N CYS A 199 -2.34 -7.60 -9.33
CA CYS A 199 -1.97 -8.55 -10.37
C CYS A 199 -3.07 -9.55 -10.76
N TYR A 200 -4.12 -9.73 -9.95
CA TYR A 200 -5.26 -10.57 -10.33
C TYR A 200 -5.92 -10.07 -11.62
N ALA A 201 -6.13 -8.76 -11.73
CA ALA A 201 -6.74 -8.16 -12.91
C ALA A 201 -5.91 -8.42 -14.18
N THR A 202 -4.58 -8.36 -14.09
CA THR A 202 -3.68 -8.59 -15.22
C THR A 202 -3.45 -10.07 -15.51
N ASN A 203 -3.49 -10.92 -14.52
CA ASN A 203 -3.17 -12.35 -14.66
C ASN A 203 -4.42 -13.20 -14.93
N ILE A 204 -5.34 -13.25 -13.97
CA ILE A 204 -6.49 -14.16 -14.02
C ILE A 204 -7.69 -13.52 -14.72
N SER A 205 -8.08 -12.32 -14.30
CA SER A 205 -9.25 -11.64 -14.88
C SER A 205 -9.07 -11.36 -16.37
N ASN A 206 -7.85 -11.02 -16.81
CA ASN A 206 -7.53 -10.80 -18.22
C ASN A 206 -7.72 -12.07 -19.08
N LEU A 207 -7.48 -13.27 -18.54
CA LEU A 207 -7.74 -14.53 -19.26
C LEU A 207 -9.22 -14.65 -19.63
N PHE A 208 -10.12 -14.44 -18.66
CA PHE A 208 -11.56 -14.50 -18.90
C PHE A 208 -12.05 -13.43 -19.88
N GLN A 209 -11.49 -12.20 -19.80
CA GLN A 209 -11.81 -11.13 -20.75
C GLN A 209 -11.42 -11.47 -22.19
N LYS A 210 -10.39 -12.31 -22.38
CA LYS A 210 -9.95 -12.81 -23.70
C LYS A 210 -10.61 -14.13 -24.11
N ASN A 211 -11.70 -14.53 -23.43
CA ASN A 211 -12.40 -15.82 -23.63
C ASN A 211 -11.50 -17.05 -23.43
N ILE A 212 -10.49 -16.94 -22.60
CA ILE A 212 -9.65 -18.05 -22.16
C ILE A 212 -10.19 -18.51 -20.80
N ASN A 213 -10.57 -19.78 -20.69
CA ASN A 213 -11.25 -20.33 -19.52
C ASN A 213 -10.38 -21.39 -18.84
N PRO A 214 -9.40 -21.00 -18.02
CA PRO A 214 -8.60 -21.94 -17.24
C PRO A 214 -9.44 -22.52 -16.09
N LYS A 215 -8.97 -23.62 -15.53
CA LYS A 215 -9.54 -24.20 -14.31
C LYS A 215 -8.80 -23.62 -13.10
N ILE A 216 -9.42 -22.71 -12.37
CA ILE A 216 -8.78 -22.13 -11.20
C ILE A 216 -8.72 -23.19 -10.09
N MET A 217 -7.52 -23.64 -9.74
CA MET A 217 -7.28 -24.64 -8.70
C MET A 217 -6.94 -24.00 -7.37
N LEU A 218 -6.28 -22.82 -7.39
CA LEU A 218 -5.87 -22.12 -6.19
C LEU A 218 -5.83 -20.61 -6.45
N GLU A 219 -6.51 -19.85 -5.62
CA GLU A 219 -6.30 -18.42 -5.43
C GLU A 219 -5.73 -18.20 -4.02
N THR A 220 -4.57 -17.57 -3.92
CA THR A 220 -3.85 -17.44 -2.64
C THR A 220 -3.14 -16.10 -2.55
N THR A 221 -2.79 -15.72 -1.34
CA THR A 221 -1.91 -14.56 -1.04
C THR A 221 -0.43 -14.96 -1.04
N ASN A 222 -0.12 -16.26 -1.06
CA ASN A 222 1.20 -16.81 -0.83
C ASN A 222 1.80 -17.41 -2.11
N ASP A 223 2.79 -16.74 -2.71
CA ASP A 223 3.47 -17.22 -3.93
C ASP A 223 4.17 -18.56 -3.73
N PHE A 224 4.64 -18.86 -2.51
CA PHE A 224 5.22 -20.17 -2.21
C PHE A 224 4.24 -21.31 -2.52
N LEU A 225 2.95 -21.16 -2.19
CA LEU A 225 1.93 -22.17 -2.49
C LEU A 225 1.68 -22.30 -4.00
N ILE A 226 1.72 -21.18 -4.75
CA ILE A 226 1.61 -21.20 -6.21
C ILE A 226 2.72 -22.06 -6.82
N ILE A 227 3.95 -21.84 -6.38
CA ILE A 227 5.12 -22.62 -6.84
C ILE A 227 4.99 -24.09 -6.43
N LYS A 228 4.54 -24.37 -5.20
CA LYS A 228 4.33 -25.75 -4.74
C LYS A 228 3.25 -26.51 -5.51
N MET A 229 2.21 -25.82 -5.98
CA MET A 229 1.21 -26.41 -6.88
C MET A 229 1.85 -26.86 -8.21
N ALA A 230 2.74 -26.04 -8.76
CA ALA A 230 3.48 -26.39 -9.97
C ALA A 230 4.49 -27.53 -9.72
N GLU A 231 5.26 -27.50 -8.64
CA GLU A 231 6.22 -28.55 -8.27
C GLU A 231 5.56 -29.94 -8.11
N ARG A 232 4.29 -29.97 -7.73
CA ARG A 232 3.51 -31.20 -7.57
C ARG A 232 2.71 -31.58 -8.82
N ASN A 233 2.88 -30.86 -9.94
CA ASN A 233 2.14 -31.04 -11.18
C ASN A 233 0.62 -30.97 -11.01
N LEU A 234 0.15 -30.13 -10.05
CA LEU A 234 -1.28 -29.95 -9.77
C LEU A 234 -1.88 -28.79 -10.54
N ALA A 235 -1.09 -27.76 -10.83
CA ALA A 235 -1.51 -26.59 -11.58
C ALA A 235 -0.31 -25.87 -12.21
N ILE A 236 -0.55 -25.09 -13.25
CA ILE A 236 0.39 -24.09 -13.76
C ILE A 236 0.32 -22.87 -12.82
N GLY A 237 1.44 -22.48 -12.25
CA GLY A 237 1.50 -21.29 -11.41
C GLY A 237 1.72 -20.02 -12.24
N ILE A 238 0.98 -18.95 -11.92
CA ILE A 238 1.22 -17.61 -12.44
C ILE A 238 1.82 -16.77 -11.30
N THR A 239 3.07 -16.36 -11.45
CA THR A 239 3.79 -15.58 -10.45
C THR A 239 4.76 -14.59 -11.11
N THR A 240 5.58 -13.91 -10.33
CA THR A 240 6.62 -13.00 -10.85
C THR A 240 7.96 -13.72 -10.98
N ASP A 241 8.77 -13.26 -11.92
CA ASP A 241 10.07 -13.83 -12.28
C ASP A 241 10.98 -14.05 -11.08
N TYR A 242 11.24 -13.00 -10.27
CA TYR A 242 12.15 -13.12 -9.12
C TYR A 242 11.67 -14.14 -8.08
N LEU A 243 10.35 -14.31 -7.88
CA LEU A 243 9.79 -15.31 -6.97
C LEU A 243 9.94 -16.72 -7.53
N ALA A 244 9.70 -16.89 -8.84
CA ALA A 244 9.89 -18.15 -9.52
C ALA A 244 11.36 -18.61 -9.46
N PHE A 245 12.31 -17.71 -9.76
CA PHE A 245 13.74 -18.03 -9.71
C PHE A 245 14.25 -18.28 -8.30
N SER A 246 13.74 -17.58 -7.28
CA SER A 246 14.15 -17.79 -5.89
C SER A 246 13.76 -19.17 -5.33
N SER A 247 12.85 -19.89 -6.00
CA SER A 247 12.41 -21.22 -5.54
C SER A 247 13.49 -22.29 -5.62
N ASN A 248 14.50 -22.11 -6.50
CA ASN A 248 15.58 -23.06 -6.76
C ASN A 248 15.07 -24.51 -6.99
N SER A 249 13.86 -24.68 -7.53
CA SER A 249 13.26 -25.99 -7.72
C SER A 249 13.71 -26.62 -9.03
N GLU A 250 14.23 -27.83 -8.95
CA GLU A 250 14.64 -28.62 -10.12
C GLU A 250 13.45 -29.24 -10.88
N ASN A 251 12.25 -29.25 -10.30
CA ASN A 251 11.08 -29.94 -10.87
C ASN A 251 10.23 -29.05 -11.75
N ILE A 252 10.49 -27.75 -11.80
CA ILE A 252 9.72 -26.78 -12.59
C ILE A 252 10.55 -26.18 -13.71
N ALA A 253 9.85 -25.75 -14.76
CA ALA A 253 10.32 -24.83 -15.77
C ALA A 253 9.68 -23.46 -15.53
N ILE A 254 10.46 -22.40 -15.66
CA ILE A 254 10.00 -21.01 -15.59
C ILE A 254 9.92 -20.50 -17.03
N ILE A 255 8.73 -20.16 -17.48
CA ILE A 255 8.48 -19.87 -18.90
C ILE A 255 7.86 -18.48 -19.04
N PRO A 256 8.40 -17.61 -19.89
CA PRO A 256 7.83 -16.31 -20.17
C PRO A 256 6.52 -16.44 -20.93
N ILE A 257 5.62 -15.47 -20.68
CA ILE A 257 4.36 -15.34 -21.38
C ILE A 257 4.62 -14.56 -22.66
N LYS A 258 4.15 -15.07 -23.82
CA LYS A 258 4.40 -14.49 -25.14
C LYS A 258 3.77 -13.11 -25.30
N GLU A 259 2.54 -12.95 -24.83
CA GLU A 259 1.88 -11.65 -24.80
C GLU A 259 2.56 -10.81 -23.72
N ASP A 260 2.91 -9.57 -24.08
CA ASP A 260 3.48 -8.63 -23.12
C ASP A 260 2.44 -8.30 -22.03
N ILE A 261 2.36 -9.18 -21.06
CA ILE A 261 1.66 -8.87 -19.82
C ILE A 261 2.62 -7.97 -19.06
N GLN A 262 2.39 -6.66 -19.16
CA GLN A 262 3.16 -5.66 -18.43
C GLN A 262 3.44 -6.18 -17.02
N GLY A 263 4.71 -6.34 -16.72
CA GLY A 263 5.16 -6.63 -15.38
C GLY A 263 4.75 -5.52 -14.44
N ARG A 264 4.82 -5.76 -13.15
CA ARG A 264 4.50 -4.75 -12.17
C ARG A 264 5.65 -3.76 -12.06
N ASN A 265 5.35 -2.47 -12.27
CA ASN A 265 6.24 -1.39 -11.89
C ASN A 265 6.09 -1.14 -10.40
N VAL A 266 7.19 -1.05 -9.68
CA VAL A 266 7.18 -0.76 -8.24
C VAL A 266 7.67 0.65 -8.02
N PHE A 267 6.97 1.39 -7.16
CA PHE A 267 7.21 2.80 -6.88
C PHE A 267 7.34 3.05 -5.38
N TRP A 268 8.23 3.95 -5.03
CA TRP A 268 8.16 4.68 -3.78
C TRP A 268 7.17 5.82 -3.91
N ILE A 269 6.17 5.88 -3.05
CA ILE A 269 5.13 6.90 -3.02
C ILE A 269 5.30 7.78 -1.79
N GLU A 270 5.14 9.08 -1.97
CA GLU A 270 5.10 10.07 -0.90
C GLU A 270 3.93 11.02 -1.09
N ASN A 271 3.25 11.38 0.00
CA ASN A 271 2.26 12.45 -0.03
C ASN A 271 2.97 13.80 -0.21
N ASN A 272 2.58 14.59 -1.20
CA ASN A 272 3.19 15.89 -1.53
C ASN A 272 3.12 16.91 -0.40
N TYR A 273 2.21 16.72 0.53
CA TYR A 273 2.00 17.62 1.68
C TYR A 273 2.64 17.11 2.98
N ALA A 274 3.25 15.93 2.96
CA ALA A 274 3.93 15.37 4.11
C ALA A 274 5.35 15.92 4.25
N ILE A 275 5.77 16.11 5.47
CA ILE A 275 7.16 16.46 5.80
C ILE A 275 7.82 15.19 6.32
N LEU A 276 8.69 14.61 5.50
CA LEU A 276 9.48 13.46 5.94
C LEU A 276 10.45 13.86 7.05
N THR A 277 10.56 13.04 8.07
CA THR A 277 11.61 13.16 9.09
C THR A 277 12.99 12.99 8.43
N ARG A 278 14.05 13.40 9.14
CA ARG A 278 15.43 13.22 8.67
C ARG A 278 15.73 11.73 8.38
N GLU A 279 15.28 10.86 9.23
CA GLU A 279 15.49 9.41 9.12
C GLU A 279 14.76 8.81 7.91
N GLU A 280 13.55 9.27 7.66
CA GLU A 280 12.76 8.87 6.49
C GLU A 280 13.40 9.34 5.18
N GLN A 281 13.96 10.55 5.15
CA GLN A 281 14.72 11.06 4.01
C GLN A 281 15.99 10.22 3.78
N VAL A 282 16.68 9.84 4.87
CA VAL A 282 17.85 8.94 4.81
C VAL A 282 17.45 7.59 4.20
N PHE A 283 16.37 6.98 4.69
CA PHE A 283 15.86 5.71 4.15
C PHE A 283 15.52 5.82 2.67
N ARG A 284 14.72 6.81 2.27
CA ARG A 284 14.34 7.04 0.88
C ARG A 284 15.57 7.15 -0.03
N ASN A 285 16.53 8.00 0.35
CA ASN A 285 17.73 8.22 -0.45
C ASN A 285 18.58 6.94 -0.55
N PHE A 286 18.69 6.20 0.54
CA PHE A 286 19.36 4.90 0.55
C PHE A 286 18.64 3.90 -0.36
N LEU A 287 17.32 3.76 -0.24
CA LEU A 287 16.52 2.85 -1.06
C LEU A 287 16.71 3.10 -2.56
N LEU A 288 16.54 4.35 -2.98
CA LEU A 288 16.68 4.74 -4.40
C LEU A 288 18.09 4.46 -4.94
N LYS A 289 19.12 4.77 -4.14
CA LYS A 289 20.52 4.51 -4.50
C LYS A 289 20.81 3.02 -4.54
N TRP A 290 20.43 2.28 -3.50
CA TRP A 290 20.70 0.85 -3.36
C TRP A 290 20.07 0.04 -4.51
N ILE A 291 18.81 0.29 -4.86
CA ILE A 291 18.16 -0.37 -5.99
C ILE A 291 18.89 -0.06 -7.31
N LYS A 292 19.29 1.19 -7.53
CA LYS A 292 20.03 1.57 -8.75
C LYS A 292 21.38 0.83 -8.86
N GLU A 293 22.09 0.67 -7.74
CA GLU A 293 23.41 0.02 -7.69
C GLU A 293 23.31 -1.51 -7.82
N HIS A 294 22.23 -2.11 -7.37
CA HIS A 294 22.06 -3.57 -7.36
C HIS A 294 21.13 -4.08 -8.48
N LYS A 295 20.62 -3.21 -9.34
CA LYS A 295 19.65 -3.55 -10.39
C LYS A 295 20.13 -4.69 -11.30
N SER A 296 21.41 -4.76 -11.63
CA SER A 296 21.99 -5.82 -12.46
C SER A 296 22.13 -7.18 -11.75
N GLN A 297 22.08 -7.19 -10.41
CA GLN A 297 22.11 -8.40 -9.58
C GLN A 297 20.72 -8.90 -9.22
N LEU A 298 19.72 -8.02 -9.33
CA LEU A 298 18.31 -8.31 -9.11
C LEU A 298 17.76 -8.72 -10.48
N PHE A 299 17.47 -9.98 -10.68
CA PHE A 299 17.01 -10.70 -11.85
C PHE A 299 16.56 -9.86 -13.06
N ASN A 300 17.21 -10.07 -14.20
CA ASN A 300 16.84 -9.50 -15.49
C ASN A 300 16.70 -10.64 -16.52
N TRP A 301 15.49 -10.88 -17.02
CA TRP A 301 15.24 -11.77 -18.16
C TRP A 301 15.86 -11.26 -19.47
N ASP A 302 16.27 -9.98 -19.52
CA ASP A 302 16.58 -9.27 -20.77
C ASP A 302 18.00 -9.49 -21.29
N LEU A 303 18.84 -10.32 -20.66
CA LEU A 303 20.25 -10.33 -20.98
C LEU A 303 20.83 -11.56 -21.68
N GLU A 304 20.04 -12.61 -21.94
CA GLU A 304 20.67 -13.83 -22.56
C GLU A 304 20.11 -14.33 -23.89
N GLU A 305 19.03 -13.77 -24.49
CA GLU A 305 18.46 -14.38 -25.71
C GLU A 305 18.05 -13.43 -26.86
N THR A 306 18.53 -12.20 -26.96
CA THR A 306 18.27 -11.38 -28.17
C THR A 306 19.38 -11.42 -29.22
N ASP A 307 20.51 -12.09 -28.99
CA ASP A 307 21.62 -12.12 -29.93
C ASP A 307 21.64 -13.30 -30.91
N ASN A 308 20.60 -14.12 -30.96
CA ASN A 308 20.55 -15.22 -31.95
C ASN A 308 19.15 -15.40 -32.58
N ILE A 309 18.68 -14.40 -33.30
CA ILE A 309 17.66 -14.59 -34.34
C ILE A 309 18.10 -13.72 -35.54
N GLU A 310 18.95 -14.27 -36.39
CA GLU A 310 18.93 -14.02 -37.82
C GLU A 310 17.90 -14.91 -38.51
#